data_66ebdfdd9ec7766ff6a4c4ebf22a5afc
#
_entry.id   66ebdfdd9ec7766ff6a4c4ebf22a5afc
#
_cell.length_a   1.000
_cell.length_b   1.000
_cell.length_c   1.000
_cell.angle_alpha   90.00
_cell.angle_beta   90.00
_cell.angle_gamma   90.00
#
_symmetry.space_group_name_H-M   'P 1'
#
loop_
_entity.id
_entity.type
_entity.pdbx_description
1 polymer ?
#
loop_
_entity_poly.entity_id
_entity_poly.type
_entity_poly.pdbx_seq_one_letter_code
_entity_poly.pdbx_strand_id
1 'polypeptide(L)'
;MRAACCEATVLRNEVIAPDIRLLTVVWPDRDHAPHAGQFFTLRSWGADEAPFLSRPISVHRWNPDSSTIEFLYQVVGEGTEKLAQLKQQDAFQLTGPMGNGFDVPEIVSKYKKIAVVGGGIGTAPMYQLTRELAAAGVKPDVFFGFRDAPYCMEEYREIANLVKAGSGPRCPAGRCLRRGRAPGHRAGRTGRC
;
A
#
# COMPACT_ATOMS: atom_id res chain seq x y z
N MET A 1 2.62 3.38 20.62
CA MET A 1 1.96 2.05 20.51
C MET A 1 3.05 0.98 20.60
N ARG A 2 2.83 -0.11 21.35
CA ARG A 2 3.84 -1.17 21.51
C ARG A 2 3.57 -2.23 20.45
N ALA A 3 4.56 -2.57 19.61
CA ALA A 3 4.42 -3.63 18.61
C ALA A 3 4.28 -4.99 19.33
N ALA A 4 3.33 -5.80 18.89
CA ALA A 4 3.19 -7.19 19.35
C ALA A 4 4.01 -8.11 18.43
N CYS A 5 4.56 -9.17 18.99
CA CYS A 5 5.21 -10.25 18.25
C CYS A 5 4.43 -11.53 18.49
N CYS A 6 3.89 -12.12 17.46
CA CYS A 6 3.13 -13.35 17.56
C CYS A 6 3.39 -14.28 16.39
N GLU A 7 2.95 -15.52 16.53
CA GLU A 7 2.83 -16.46 15.43
C GLU A 7 1.49 -16.25 14.74
N ALA A 8 1.52 -15.98 13.43
CA ALA A 8 0.34 -15.79 12.61
C ALA A 8 0.11 -17.00 11.70
N THR A 9 -1.14 -17.35 11.49
CA THR A 9 -1.54 -18.47 10.61
C THR A 9 -1.92 -17.95 9.23
N VAL A 10 -1.36 -18.58 8.21
CA VAL A 10 -1.67 -18.30 6.80
C VAL A 10 -3.03 -18.86 6.44
N LEU A 11 -3.92 -18.00 5.93
CA LEU A 11 -5.19 -18.41 5.34
C LEU A 11 -5.06 -18.61 3.83
N ARG A 12 -4.38 -17.72 3.14
CA ARG A 12 -4.14 -17.73 1.70
C ARG A 12 -2.84 -17.01 1.34
N ASN A 13 -2.21 -17.43 0.25
CA ASN A 13 -1.05 -16.78 -0.33
C ASN A 13 -1.14 -16.88 -1.87
N GLU A 14 -1.81 -15.92 -2.48
CA GLU A 14 -2.26 -15.98 -3.87
C GLU A 14 -1.36 -15.16 -4.78
N VAL A 15 -1.17 -15.63 -6.02
CA VAL A 15 -0.50 -14.87 -7.08
C VAL A 15 -1.52 -13.92 -7.71
N ILE A 16 -1.27 -12.63 -7.62
CA ILE A 16 -2.16 -11.57 -8.17
C ILE A 16 -1.67 -11.11 -9.54
N ALA A 17 -0.37 -11.00 -9.71
CA ALA A 17 0.29 -10.66 -10.96
C ALA A 17 1.71 -11.25 -10.96
N PRO A 18 2.49 -11.19 -12.06
CA PRO A 18 3.88 -11.60 -12.04
C PRO A 18 4.64 -10.94 -10.89
N ASP A 19 5.28 -11.76 -10.04
CA ASP A 19 6.02 -11.37 -8.84
C ASP A 19 5.20 -10.63 -7.76
N ILE A 20 3.87 -10.51 -7.90
CA ILE A 20 2.99 -9.86 -6.93
C ILE A 20 2.12 -10.92 -6.26
N ARG A 21 2.13 -10.93 -4.93
CA ARG A 21 1.33 -11.84 -4.12
C ARG A 21 0.48 -11.12 -3.09
N LEU A 22 -0.65 -11.72 -2.76
CA LEU A 22 -1.52 -11.33 -1.67
C LEU A 22 -1.50 -12.43 -0.60
N LEU A 23 -0.91 -12.12 0.55
CA LEU A 23 -0.87 -12.99 1.72
C LEU A 23 -1.96 -12.57 2.70
N THR A 24 -2.89 -13.47 3.01
CA THR A 24 -3.93 -13.28 4.02
C THR A 24 -3.61 -14.12 5.24
N VAL A 25 -3.58 -13.49 6.41
CA VAL A 25 -3.24 -14.14 7.68
C VAL A 25 -4.24 -13.81 8.78
N VAL A 26 -4.34 -14.68 9.78
CA VAL A 26 -5.05 -14.38 11.03
C VAL A 26 -4.15 -13.51 11.91
N TRP A 27 -4.71 -12.40 12.40
CA TRP A 27 -4.09 -11.57 13.42
C TRP A 27 -4.85 -11.70 14.73
N PRO A 28 -4.29 -12.41 15.73
CA PRO A 28 -5.02 -12.74 16.95
C PRO A 28 -5.16 -11.54 17.92
N ASP A 29 -4.27 -10.55 17.82
CA ASP A 29 -4.21 -9.42 18.73
C ASP A 29 -5.09 -8.26 18.26
N ARG A 30 -6.33 -8.22 18.76
CA ARG A 30 -7.29 -7.17 18.41
C ARG A 30 -7.02 -5.83 19.09
N ASP A 31 -6.29 -5.83 20.20
CA ASP A 31 -5.95 -4.61 20.94
C ASP A 31 -4.91 -3.77 20.18
N HIS A 32 -4.18 -4.42 19.27
CA HIS A 32 -3.21 -3.77 18.40
C HIS A 32 -3.67 -3.81 16.92
N ALA A 33 -4.88 -3.32 16.65
CA ALA A 33 -5.40 -3.21 15.29
C ALA A 33 -4.55 -2.24 14.46
N PRO A 34 -4.14 -2.63 13.23
CA PRO A 34 -3.34 -1.75 12.38
C PRO A 34 -4.19 -0.64 11.74
N HIS A 35 -3.54 0.51 11.50
CA HIS A 35 -4.10 1.64 10.77
C HIS A 35 -3.42 1.78 9.40
N ALA A 36 -4.07 2.54 8.52
CA ALA A 36 -3.53 2.84 7.19
C ALA A 36 -2.11 3.43 7.25
N GLY A 37 -1.22 2.91 6.41
CA GLY A 37 0.18 3.32 6.34
C GLY A 37 1.12 2.64 7.34
N GLN A 38 0.60 1.83 8.25
CA GLN A 38 1.43 0.98 9.10
C GLN A 38 1.89 -0.28 8.37
N PHE A 39 2.90 -0.93 8.92
CA PHE A 39 3.50 -2.14 8.39
C PHE A 39 3.79 -3.16 9.49
N PHE A 40 4.08 -4.38 9.08
CA PHE A 40 4.57 -5.45 9.94
C PHE A 40 5.90 -5.96 9.40
N THR A 41 6.72 -6.57 10.26
CA THR A 41 7.85 -7.37 9.82
C THR A 41 7.46 -8.84 9.81
N LEU A 42 7.69 -9.50 8.68
CA LEU A 42 7.33 -10.89 8.40
C LEU A 42 8.59 -11.75 8.34
N ARG A 43 8.57 -12.91 9.00
CA ARG A 43 9.65 -13.90 8.98
C ARG A 43 9.10 -15.31 8.98
N SER A 44 9.38 -16.07 7.92
CA SER A 44 8.97 -17.48 7.74
C SER A 44 10.15 -18.46 7.77
N TRP A 45 11.28 -18.05 8.34
CA TRP A 45 12.51 -18.83 8.42
C TRP A 45 13.14 -18.73 9.80
N GLY A 46 14.00 -19.69 10.14
CA GLY A 46 14.65 -19.81 11.44
C GLY A 46 15.56 -18.62 11.80
N ALA A 47 15.89 -18.50 13.08
CA ALA A 47 16.74 -17.40 13.58
C ALA A 47 18.15 -17.43 12.96
N ASP A 48 18.68 -18.63 12.70
CA ASP A 48 20.01 -18.87 12.18
C ASP A 48 20.04 -19.02 10.63
N GLU A 49 18.91 -18.75 9.96
CA GLU A 49 18.81 -18.81 8.52
C GLU A 49 18.86 -17.42 7.86
N ALA A 50 19.44 -17.38 6.66
CA ALA A 50 19.36 -16.20 5.80
C ALA A 50 17.93 -16.04 5.23
N PRO A 51 17.54 -14.79 4.98
CA PRO A 51 18.19 -13.53 5.29
C PRO A 51 18.08 -13.17 6.78
N PHE A 52 19.08 -12.49 7.31
CA PHE A 52 19.12 -12.16 8.74
C PHE A 52 17.92 -11.31 9.22
N LEU A 53 17.48 -10.36 8.41
CA LEU A 53 16.39 -9.44 8.77
C LEU A 53 15.03 -9.92 8.24
N SER A 54 13.99 -9.78 9.06
CA SER A 54 12.59 -9.92 8.66
C SER A 54 12.21 -8.91 7.56
N ARG A 55 11.16 -9.18 6.80
CA ARG A 55 10.70 -8.30 5.72
C ARG A 55 9.64 -7.32 6.19
N PRO A 56 9.89 -6.00 6.13
CA PRO A 56 8.86 -5.00 6.39
C PRO A 56 7.88 -4.97 5.21
N ILE A 57 6.62 -5.27 5.49
CA ILE A 57 5.53 -5.26 4.49
C ILE A 57 4.38 -4.41 5.02
N SER A 58 3.92 -3.47 4.19
CA SER A 58 2.81 -2.58 4.53
C SER A 58 1.49 -3.34 4.62
N VAL A 59 0.63 -2.93 5.54
CA VAL A 59 -0.75 -3.42 5.61
C VAL A 59 -1.49 -2.99 4.35
N HIS A 60 -2.02 -3.97 3.61
CA HIS A 60 -2.90 -3.74 2.47
C HIS A 60 -4.34 -3.57 2.93
N ARG A 61 -4.83 -4.50 3.75
CA ARG A 61 -6.18 -4.48 4.32
C ARG A 61 -6.18 -5.06 5.73
N TRP A 62 -6.90 -4.43 6.61
CA TRP A 62 -7.30 -4.98 7.91
C TRP A 62 -8.80 -5.23 7.93
N ASN A 63 -9.21 -6.43 8.32
CA ASN A 63 -10.61 -6.77 8.52
C ASN A 63 -10.85 -7.13 10.00
N PRO A 64 -11.48 -6.22 10.78
CA PRO A 64 -11.70 -6.45 12.20
C PRO A 64 -12.69 -7.61 12.48
N ASP A 65 -13.67 -7.85 11.59
CA ASP A 65 -14.70 -8.87 11.81
C ASP A 65 -14.13 -10.27 11.79
N SER A 66 -13.24 -10.54 10.83
CA SER A 66 -12.55 -11.83 10.68
C SER A 66 -11.19 -11.87 11.39
N SER A 67 -10.73 -10.77 11.98
CA SER A 67 -9.37 -10.60 12.52
C SER A 67 -8.28 -11.02 11.52
N THR A 68 -8.39 -10.55 10.27
CA THR A 68 -7.43 -10.89 9.22
C THR A 68 -6.70 -9.67 8.70
N ILE A 69 -5.41 -9.84 8.42
CA ILE A 69 -4.60 -8.87 7.71
C ILE A 69 -4.24 -9.42 6.33
N GLU A 70 -4.30 -8.56 5.33
CA GLU A 70 -3.79 -8.82 3.99
C GLU A 70 -2.52 -8.00 3.74
N PHE A 71 -1.52 -8.65 3.19
CA PHE A 71 -0.24 -8.09 2.77
C PHE A 71 -0.08 -8.28 1.26
N LEU A 72 -0.14 -7.19 0.51
CA LEU A 72 0.20 -7.19 -0.91
C LEU A 72 1.70 -6.90 -1.03
N TYR A 73 2.48 -7.83 -1.60
CA TYR A 73 3.92 -7.70 -1.66
C TYR A 73 4.50 -8.19 -2.98
N GLN A 74 5.69 -7.69 -3.30
CA GLN A 74 6.45 -8.12 -4.47
C GLN A 74 7.56 -9.08 -4.07
N VAL A 75 7.70 -10.17 -4.82
CA VAL A 75 8.80 -11.12 -4.68
C VAL A 75 10.02 -10.55 -5.41
N VAL A 76 11.02 -10.10 -4.64
CA VAL A 76 12.21 -9.43 -5.17
C VAL A 76 13.53 -9.96 -4.62
N GLY A 77 13.50 -11.00 -3.79
CA GLY A 77 14.68 -11.63 -3.22
C GLY A 77 14.35 -12.62 -2.14
N GLU A 78 15.37 -13.28 -1.59
CA GLU A 78 15.32 -14.48 -0.76
C GLU A 78 14.24 -14.46 0.33
N GLY A 79 14.11 -13.37 1.10
CA GLY A 79 13.10 -13.30 2.17
C GLY A 79 11.67 -13.27 1.64
N THR A 80 11.42 -12.58 0.53
CA THR A 80 10.09 -12.58 -0.10
C THR A 80 9.82 -13.85 -0.90
N GLU A 81 10.86 -14.54 -1.38
CA GLU A 81 10.78 -15.88 -1.97
C GLU A 81 10.37 -16.92 -0.91
N LYS A 82 10.96 -16.87 0.30
CA LYS A 82 10.56 -17.71 1.43
C LYS A 82 9.10 -17.44 1.85
N LEU A 83 8.69 -16.16 1.94
CA LEU A 83 7.30 -15.82 2.19
C LEU A 83 6.36 -16.36 1.09
N ALA A 84 6.80 -16.34 -0.18
CA ALA A 84 6.01 -16.86 -1.30
C ALA A 84 5.78 -18.37 -1.27
N GLN A 85 6.57 -19.12 -0.51
CA GLN A 85 6.43 -20.58 -0.34
C GLN A 85 5.43 -20.96 0.75
N LEU A 86 5.01 -20.02 1.60
CA LEU A 86 4.02 -20.26 2.64
C LEU A 86 2.70 -20.76 2.05
N LYS A 87 2.18 -21.81 2.65
CA LYS A 87 0.91 -22.47 2.29
C LYS A 87 -0.15 -22.19 3.34
N GLN A 88 -1.39 -22.49 3.00
CA GLN A 88 -2.49 -22.45 3.95
C GLN A 88 -2.18 -23.31 5.18
N GLN A 89 -2.48 -22.78 6.37
CA GLN A 89 -2.22 -23.37 7.69
C GLN A 89 -0.76 -23.29 8.16
N ASP A 90 0.18 -22.85 7.33
CA ASP A 90 1.53 -22.59 7.82
C ASP A 90 1.49 -21.46 8.87
N ALA A 91 2.39 -21.57 9.85
CA ALA A 91 2.59 -20.55 10.85
C ALA A 91 3.94 -19.83 10.63
N PHE A 92 3.97 -18.53 10.89
CA PHE A 92 5.19 -17.73 10.75
C PHE A 92 5.18 -16.54 11.72
N GLN A 93 6.36 -15.97 11.97
CA GLN A 93 6.52 -14.85 12.88
C GLN A 93 6.05 -13.54 12.23
N LEU A 94 5.14 -12.85 12.92
CA LEU A 94 4.60 -11.55 12.55
C LEU A 94 4.81 -10.56 13.70
N THR A 95 5.45 -9.42 13.44
CA THR A 95 5.69 -8.39 14.45
C THR A 95 5.16 -7.04 13.96
N GLY A 96 4.29 -6.43 14.72
CA GLY A 96 3.66 -5.13 14.42
C GLY A 96 2.44 -4.86 15.30
N PRO A 97 1.60 -3.88 14.91
CA PRO A 97 1.85 -2.92 13.82
C PRO A 97 2.95 -1.93 14.18
N MET A 98 3.67 -1.45 13.16
CA MET A 98 4.77 -0.49 13.29
C MET A 98 4.55 0.73 12.39
N GLY A 99 5.21 1.84 12.73
CA GLY A 99 5.05 3.11 12.05
C GLY A 99 3.87 3.93 12.59
N ASN A 100 3.85 5.22 12.25
CA ASN A 100 2.81 6.13 12.75
C ASN A 100 1.50 6.04 11.96
N GLY A 101 1.55 5.55 10.71
CA GLY A 101 0.40 5.54 9.81
C GLY A 101 -0.04 6.94 9.38
N PHE A 102 -1.23 7.01 8.78
CA PHE A 102 -1.89 8.25 8.40
C PHE A 102 -2.89 8.66 9.48
N ASP A 103 -2.87 9.93 9.88
CA ASP A 103 -3.90 10.49 10.77
C ASP A 103 -5.13 10.87 9.94
N VAL A 104 -5.96 9.86 9.65
CA VAL A 104 -7.17 10.04 8.83
C VAL A 104 -8.15 11.06 9.46
N PRO A 105 -8.44 11.05 10.77
CA PRO A 105 -9.24 12.09 11.42
C PRO A 105 -8.72 13.50 11.15
N GLU A 106 -7.41 13.73 11.31
CA GLU A 106 -6.81 15.03 11.03
C GLU A 106 -6.94 15.41 9.55
N ILE A 107 -6.66 14.47 8.64
CA ILE A 107 -6.73 14.69 7.20
C ILE A 107 -8.14 15.11 6.78
N VAL A 108 -9.18 14.38 7.17
CA VAL A 108 -10.57 14.68 6.76
C VAL A 108 -11.13 15.95 7.41
N SER A 109 -10.60 16.34 8.58
CA SER A 109 -10.96 17.60 9.21
C SER A 109 -10.49 18.81 8.40
N LYS A 110 -9.31 18.70 7.76
CA LYS A 110 -8.66 19.77 7.03
C LYS A 110 -9.02 19.81 5.54
N TYR A 111 -9.24 18.64 4.91
CA TYR A 111 -9.34 18.53 3.46
C TYR A 111 -10.63 17.85 3.04
N LYS A 112 -11.36 18.46 2.11
CA LYS A 112 -12.58 17.91 1.50
C LYS A 112 -12.34 17.18 0.18
N LYS A 113 -11.20 17.41 -0.44
CA LYS A 113 -10.77 16.74 -1.67
C LYS A 113 -9.38 16.14 -1.44
N ILE A 114 -9.26 14.84 -1.63
CA ILE A 114 -8.05 14.08 -1.35
C ILE A 114 -7.71 13.28 -2.60
N ALA A 115 -6.44 13.31 -2.99
CA ALA A 115 -5.90 12.44 -4.02
C ALA A 115 -4.97 11.40 -3.37
N VAL A 116 -5.20 10.13 -3.65
CA VAL A 116 -4.33 9.01 -3.28
C VAL A 116 -3.52 8.60 -4.50
N VAL A 117 -2.21 8.70 -4.40
CA VAL A 117 -1.29 8.44 -5.52
C VAL A 117 -0.32 7.33 -5.14
N GLY A 118 -0.17 6.33 -6.01
CA GLY A 118 0.75 5.21 -5.78
C GLY A 118 1.38 4.69 -7.07
N GLY A 119 2.50 3.99 -6.96
CA GLY A 119 3.19 3.38 -8.09
C GLY A 119 3.68 1.97 -7.81
N GLY A 120 3.41 1.03 -8.72
CA GLY A 120 3.80 -0.37 -8.57
C GLY A 120 3.35 -0.96 -7.23
N ILE A 121 4.25 -1.63 -6.50
CA ILE A 121 3.93 -2.19 -5.19
C ILE A 121 3.65 -1.12 -4.12
N GLY A 122 4.03 0.16 -4.34
CA GLY A 122 3.65 1.27 -3.46
C GLY A 122 2.15 1.55 -3.39
N THR A 123 1.34 0.90 -4.22
CA THR A 123 -0.13 0.91 -4.12
C THR A 123 -0.65 0.05 -2.96
N ALA A 124 0.17 -0.88 -2.44
CA ALA A 124 -0.23 -1.82 -1.39
C ALA A 124 -0.85 -1.15 -0.14
N PRO A 125 -0.23 -0.13 0.49
CA PRO A 125 -0.80 0.53 1.67
C PRO A 125 -1.97 1.46 1.34
N MET A 126 -2.19 1.79 0.07
CA MET A 126 -3.20 2.77 -0.33
C MET A 126 -4.63 2.23 -0.21
N TYR A 127 -4.82 0.91 -0.23
CA TYR A 127 -6.15 0.34 -0.09
C TYR A 127 -6.74 0.59 1.30
N GLN A 128 -5.98 0.29 2.36
CA GLN A 128 -6.43 0.57 3.73
C GLN A 128 -6.67 2.06 3.95
N LEU A 129 -5.80 2.93 3.42
CA LEU A 129 -5.99 4.39 3.50
C LEU A 129 -7.29 4.83 2.82
N THR A 130 -7.57 4.33 1.61
CA THR A 130 -8.79 4.66 0.87
C THR A 130 -10.04 4.21 1.62
N ARG A 131 -10.02 3.01 2.23
CA ARG A 131 -11.10 2.49 3.08
C ARG A 131 -11.36 3.38 4.29
N GLU A 132 -10.32 3.76 5.02
CA GLU A 132 -10.44 4.60 6.22
C GLU A 132 -10.95 6.00 5.88
N LEU A 133 -10.48 6.60 4.76
CA LEU A 133 -11.00 7.88 4.26
C LEU A 133 -12.48 7.77 3.88
N ALA A 134 -12.87 6.72 3.17
CA ALA A 134 -14.26 6.49 2.78
C ALA A 134 -15.17 6.28 4.01
N ALA A 135 -14.71 5.51 5.00
CA ALA A 135 -15.41 5.31 6.27
C ALA A 135 -15.57 6.62 7.06
N ALA A 136 -14.61 7.55 6.93
CA ALA A 136 -14.68 8.89 7.49
C ALA A 136 -15.52 9.88 6.63
N GLY A 137 -16.19 9.40 5.59
CA GLY A 137 -17.11 10.18 4.75
C GLY A 137 -16.46 10.94 3.60
N VAL A 138 -15.18 10.69 3.29
CA VAL A 138 -14.47 11.34 2.17
C VAL A 138 -13.96 10.27 1.20
N LYS A 139 -14.63 10.13 0.03
CA LYS A 139 -14.15 9.26 -1.05
C LYS A 139 -13.04 9.98 -1.83
N PRO A 140 -11.78 9.50 -1.80
CA PRO A 140 -10.68 10.14 -2.51
C PRO A 140 -10.70 9.86 -4.02
N ASP A 141 -9.97 10.67 -4.79
CA ASP A 141 -9.58 10.34 -6.14
C ASP A 141 -8.29 9.51 -6.13
N VAL A 142 -8.29 8.35 -6.79
CA VAL A 142 -7.18 7.39 -6.78
C VAL A 142 -6.47 7.40 -8.13
N PHE A 143 -5.14 7.59 -8.11
CA PHE A 143 -4.28 7.62 -9.29
C PHE A 143 -3.10 6.67 -9.11
N PHE A 144 -3.08 5.58 -9.88
CA PHE A 144 -2.03 4.59 -9.79
C PHE A 144 -1.27 4.41 -11.10
N GLY A 145 0.04 4.22 -10.99
CA GLY A 145 0.92 3.91 -12.10
C GLY A 145 1.54 2.53 -11.94
N PHE A 146 1.52 1.73 -13.00
CA PHE A 146 2.14 0.41 -13.02
C PHE A 146 3.17 0.33 -14.15
N ARG A 147 4.17 -0.55 -14.00
CA ARG A 147 5.11 -0.82 -15.08
C ARG A 147 4.44 -1.63 -16.19
N ASP A 148 3.68 -2.62 -15.76
CA ASP A 148 2.99 -3.58 -16.61
C ASP A 148 1.46 -3.43 -16.43
N ALA A 149 0.70 -4.51 -16.38
CA ALA A 149 -0.75 -4.43 -16.16
C ALA A 149 -1.13 -3.98 -14.74
N PRO A 150 -2.16 -3.15 -14.59
CA PRO A 150 -2.73 -2.83 -13.28
C PRO A 150 -3.29 -4.08 -12.57
N TYR A 151 -3.20 -4.09 -11.23
CA TYR A 151 -3.77 -5.14 -10.39
C TYR A 151 -4.50 -4.54 -9.18
N CYS A 152 -5.42 -5.30 -8.57
CA CYS A 152 -6.23 -4.89 -7.40
C CYS A 152 -7.03 -3.58 -7.61
N MET A 153 -7.49 -3.29 -8.83
CA MET A 153 -8.17 -2.02 -9.13
C MET A 153 -9.67 -2.05 -8.83
N GLU A 154 -10.31 -3.21 -8.98
CA GLU A 154 -11.77 -3.33 -8.82
C GLU A 154 -12.22 -2.96 -7.41
N GLU A 155 -11.40 -3.31 -6.40
CA GLU A 155 -11.70 -3.09 -4.99
C GLU A 155 -11.83 -1.61 -4.61
N TYR A 156 -11.22 -0.71 -5.39
CA TYR A 156 -11.28 0.74 -5.16
C TYR A 156 -12.58 1.38 -5.66
N ARG A 157 -13.31 0.74 -6.57
CA ARG A 157 -14.47 1.36 -7.24
C ARG A 157 -15.60 1.76 -6.30
N GLU A 158 -15.78 1.03 -5.23
CA GLU A 158 -16.84 1.32 -4.24
C GLU A 158 -16.43 2.37 -3.23
N ILE A 159 -15.13 2.49 -2.94
CA ILE A 159 -14.59 3.31 -1.86
C ILE A 159 -13.90 4.60 -2.33
N ALA A 160 -13.69 4.77 -3.63
CA ALA A 160 -13.13 5.96 -4.25
C ALA A 160 -14.18 6.73 -5.06
N ASN A 161 -13.96 8.04 -5.24
CA ASN A 161 -14.77 8.88 -6.12
C ASN A 161 -14.36 8.67 -7.59
N LEU A 162 -13.06 8.58 -7.84
CA LEU A 162 -12.46 8.35 -9.16
C LEU A 162 -11.32 7.34 -9.01
N VAL A 163 -11.22 6.40 -9.96
CA VAL A 163 -10.08 5.47 -10.05
C VAL A 163 -9.47 5.58 -11.43
N LYS A 164 -8.20 6.01 -11.49
CA LYS A 164 -7.40 6.01 -12.71
C LYS A 164 -6.15 5.18 -12.51
N ALA A 165 -5.96 4.20 -13.35
CA ALA A 165 -4.75 3.41 -13.41
C ALA A 165 -4.16 3.48 -14.82
N GLY A 166 -2.85 3.63 -14.90
CA GLY A 166 -2.11 3.63 -16.16
C GLY A 166 -0.91 2.69 -16.08
N SER A 167 -0.56 2.09 -17.22
CA SER A 167 0.68 1.35 -17.39
C SER A 167 1.50 1.97 -18.52
N GLY A 168 2.82 1.91 -18.41
CA GLY A 168 3.69 2.46 -19.43
C GLY A 168 5.17 2.26 -19.11
N PRO A 169 6.06 2.39 -20.10
CA PRO A 169 7.48 2.26 -19.90
C PRO A 169 7.96 3.29 -18.86
N ARG A 170 8.94 2.88 -18.04
CA ARG A 170 9.59 3.79 -17.07
C ARG A 170 9.99 5.08 -17.77
N CYS A 171 9.57 6.21 -17.24
CA CYS A 171 10.14 7.48 -17.65
C CYS A 171 11.66 7.43 -17.38
N PRO A 172 12.53 7.63 -18.38
CA PRO A 172 13.97 7.68 -18.13
C PRO A 172 14.25 8.71 -17.04
N ALA A 173 15.06 8.33 -16.05
CA ALA A 173 15.42 9.19 -14.94
C ALA A 173 15.79 10.59 -15.45
N GLY A 174 15.06 11.61 -15.05
CA GLY A 174 15.36 13.02 -15.33
C GLY A 174 14.36 13.84 -16.14
N ARG A 175 13.20 13.28 -16.60
CA ARG A 175 12.24 14.05 -17.40
C ARG A 175 10.81 14.13 -16.87
N CYS A 176 10.57 13.78 -15.64
CA CYS A 176 9.21 13.78 -15.05
C CYS A 176 8.89 15.05 -14.26
N LEU A 177 9.17 16.24 -14.78
CA LEU A 177 8.55 17.50 -14.32
C LEU A 177 8.67 18.56 -15.41
N ARG A 178 7.96 18.40 -16.52
CA ARG A 178 7.57 19.61 -17.26
C ARG A 178 6.42 20.23 -16.49
N ARG A 179 6.70 21.27 -15.74
CA ARG A 179 5.67 22.19 -15.25
C ARG A 179 4.81 22.62 -16.44
N GLY A 180 3.54 22.27 -16.40
CA GLY A 180 2.56 22.84 -17.30
C GLY A 180 2.64 24.36 -17.15
N ARG A 181 3.04 25.07 -18.18
CA ARG A 181 2.86 26.53 -18.26
C ARG A 181 1.36 26.79 -18.22
N ALA A 182 0.93 27.51 -17.20
CA ALA A 182 -0.40 28.11 -17.20
C ALA A 182 -0.57 28.97 -18.47
N PRO A 183 -1.72 28.92 -19.16
CA PRO A 183 -1.96 29.79 -20.30
C PRO A 183 -2.17 31.22 -19.84
N GLY A 184 -1.36 32.12 -20.33
CA GLY A 184 -1.71 33.48 -20.70
C GLY A 184 -1.90 34.52 -19.62
N HIS A 185 -0.89 35.34 -19.41
CA HIS A 185 -1.11 36.78 -19.38
C HIS A 185 -0.20 37.41 -20.44
N ARG A 186 -0.83 37.89 -21.53
CA ARG A 186 -0.23 38.86 -22.45
C ARG A 186 -0.10 40.18 -21.70
N ALA A 187 1.08 40.56 -21.33
CA ALA A 187 1.39 41.94 -21.02
C ALA A 187 2.00 42.57 -22.28
N GLY A 188 1.30 43.55 -22.81
CA GLY A 188 1.78 44.38 -23.91
C GLY A 188 3.07 45.12 -23.48
N ARG A 189 4.03 45.15 -24.39
CA ARG A 189 5.16 46.06 -24.32
C ARG A 189 5.17 46.92 -25.56
N THR A 190 4.76 48.17 -25.36
CA THR A 190 5.15 49.30 -26.20
C THR A 190 6.47 49.83 -25.72
N GLY A 191 7.35 50.19 -26.63
CA GLY A 191 8.29 51.31 -26.49
C GLY A 191 9.77 50.96 -26.35
N ARG A 192 10.47 51.15 -27.47
CA ARG A 192 11.69 51.98 -27.69
C ARG A 192 12.88 51.85 -26.68
N CYS A 193 13.95 51.45 -27.09
CA CYS A 193 15.17 52.01 -27.70
C CYS A 193 16.13 50.85 -28.03
#